data_d222132cf155886a4d20bc61a8152a5f
#
_entry.id   d222132cf155886a4d20bc61a8152a5f
#
_cell.length_a   1.000
_cell.length_b   1.000
_cell.length_c   1.000
_cell.angle_alpha   90.00
_cell.angle_beta   90.00
_cell.angle_gamma   90.00
#
_symmetry.space_group_name_H-M   'P 1'
#
loop_
_entity.id
_entity.type
_entity.pdbx_description
1 polymer ?
#
loop_
_entity_poly.entity_id
_entity_poly.type
_entity_poly.pdbx_seq_one_letter_code
_entity_poly.pdbx_strand_id
1 'polypeptide(L)'
;MSFYEKLALFYVNLIILYRNSVINNAARFLFKKATKVEKILINRDGAFGDSIVAIPAINIIRQNFPDAQIDLLSINNTGISFKDIGLDKKLINNLFNIKKHQRKETIKKLREQNYDLFIQIPQNIGVYKSIRNMLLVRFYLDIKYAFGWDKGRIKSFMRLQKKYGHINTETRRFIKTLNENGLYGDIAYPLNSQAPDEPEINQLNSDNLPIVFLIGGKLQPKKWPLNHWISLAKLIGEKQKILLIGGDDEKQDAEYIKSKTTNVVNLCGKLTIPELRYIFERIKIAISLDTGAMHLCASTNAKLISLFSTRDLSNKWFPVNKNSIVIEKVVHCSFCLKTECADNICMSNILPNEVYSRINELLSE
;
A
#
# COMPACT_ATOMS: atom_id res chain seq x y z
N MET A 1 30.51 -10.79 7.00
CA MET A 1 29.61 -10.83 8.18
C MET A 1 30.44 -11.20 9.38
N SER A 2 30.50 -10.31 10.38
CA SER A 2 31.22 -10.59 11.62
C SER A 2 30.52 -11.70 12.42
N PHE A 3 31.23 -12.34 13.35
CA PHE A 3 30.65 -13.33 14.25
C PHE A 3 29.47 -12.77 15.03
N TYR A 4 29.56 -11.54 15.52
CA TYR A 4 28.50 -10.85 16.25
C TYR A 4 27.25 -10.60 15.39
N GLU A 5 27.40 -10.30 14.10
CA GLU A 5 26.28 -10.13 13.18
C GLU A 5 25.57 -11.47 12.90
N LYS A 6 26.33 -12.57 12.76
CA LYS A 6 25.74 -13.91 12.62
C LYS A 6 24.96 -14.32 13.86
N LEU A 7 25.51 -14.06 15.04
CA LEU A 7 24.88 -14.35 16.31
C LEU A 7 23.59 -13.51 16.50
N ALA A 8 23.64 -12.22 16.21
CA ALA A 8 22.46 -11.34 16.27
C ALA A 8 21.37 -11.79 15.31
N LEU A 9 21.71 -12.16 14.06
CA LEU A 9 20.75 -12.69 13.09
C LEU A 9 20.13 -14.02 13.56
N PHE A 10 20.92 -14.90 14.15
CA PHE A 10 20.44 -16.15 14.74
C PHE A 10 19.40 -15.89 15.84
N TYR A 11 19.69 -15.00 16.80
CA TYR A 11 18.73 -14.62 17.85
C TYR A 11 17.46 -14.01 17.30
N VAL A 12 17.58 -13.13 16.29
CA VAL A 12 16.42 -12.52 15.61
C VAL A 12 15.54 -13.59 14.98
N ASN A 13 16.13 -14.54 14.26
CA ASN A 13 15.39 -15.63 13.63
C ASN A 13 14.73 -16.54 14.69
N LEU A 14 15.41 -16.81 15.78
CA LEU A 14 14.88 -17.60 16.88
C LEU A 14 13.67 -16.93 17.54
N ILE A 15 13.71 -15.62 17.79
CA ILE A 15 12.58 -14.87 18.33
C ILE A 15 11.42 -14.84 17.34
N ILE A 16 11.69 -14.68 16.04
CA ILE A 16 10.66 -14.72 15.00
C ILE A 16 10.00 -16.09 14.96
N LEU A 17 10.80 -17.16 14.96
CA LEU A 17 10.31 -18.55 15.00
C LEU A 17 9.45 -18.80 16.25
N TYR A 18 9.91 -18.39 17.42
CA TYR A 18 9.16 -18.52 18.66
C TYR A 18 7.81 -17.79 18.59
N ARG A 19 7.81 -16.52 18.20
CA ARG A 19 6.57 -15.72 18.08
C ARG A 19 5.60 -16.31 17.07
N ASN A 20 6.12 -16.79 15.95
CA ASN A 20 5.35 -17.46 14.91
C ASN A 20 4.73 -18.76 15.43
N SER A 21 5.52 -19.55 16.17
CA SER A 21 5.04 -20.77 16.80
C SER A 21 3.90 -20.48 17.77
N VAL A 22 4.02 -19.47 18.63
CA VAL A 22 2.97 -19.06 19.58
C VAL A 22 1.67 -18.67 18.83
N ILE A 23 1.75 -17.83 17.82
CA ILE A 23 0.59 -17.40 17.03
C ILE A 23 -0.04 -18.60 16.28
N ASN A 24 0.78 -19.40 15.60
CA ASN A 24 0.29 -20.53 14.83
C ASN A 24 -0.32 -21.63 15.72
N ASN A 25 0.29 -21.93 16.86
CA ASN A 25 -0.25 -22.92 17.79
C ASN A 25 -1.55 -22.43 18.43
N ALA A 26 -1.64 -21.14 18.81
CA ALA A 26 -2.87 -20.55 19.28
C ALA A 26 -3.98 -20.62 18.21
N ALA A 27 -3.66 -20.28 16.95
CA ALA A 27 -4.62 -20.37 15.85
C ALA A 27 -5.08 -21.82 15.62
N ARG A 28 -4.15 -22.80 15.58
CA ARG A 28 -4.48 -24.22 15.39
C ARG A 28 -5.32 -24.79 16.54
N PHE A 29 -5.09 -24.32 17.75
CA PHE A 29 -5.87 -24.74 18.92
C PHE A 29 -7.28 -24.15 18.90
N LEU A 30 -7.43 -22.89 18.52
CA LEU A 30 -8.71 -22.18 18.58
C LEU A 30 -9.61 -22.44 17.37
N PHE A 31 -9.03 -22.71 16.20
CA PHE A 31 -9.78 -22.77 14.94
C PHE A 31 -9.63 -24.10 14.21
N LYS A 32 -10.72 -24.58 13.63
CA LYS A 32 -10.78 -25.78 12.80
C LYS A 32 -11.24 -25.38 11.39
N LYS A 33 -10.73 -26.08 10.37
CA LYS A 33 -11.17 -25.84 8.98
C LYS A 33 -12.66 -26.18 8.84
N ALA A 34 -13.43 -25.30 8.24
CA ALA A 34 -14.84 -25.54 7.93
C ALA A 34 -14.96 -26.38 6.64
N THR A 35 -16.02 -27.19 6.57
CA THR A 35 -16.37 -27.96 5.37
C THR A 35 -17.17 -27.12 4.36
N LYS A 36 -17.94 -26.16 4.84
CA LYS A 36 -18.74 -25.25 4.03
C LYS A 36 -18.51 -23.82 4.51
N VAL A 37 -18.38 -22.89 3.58
CA VAL A 37 -18.17 -21.45 3.84
C VAL A 37 -19.12 -20.66 2.96
N GLU A 38 -20.11 -20.01 3.57
CA GLU A 38 -21.11 -19.19 2.92
C GLU A 38 -20.97 -17.71 3.28
N LYS A 39 -20.42 -17.42 4.50
CA LYS A 39 -20.25 -16.06 5.01
C LYS A 39 -18.83 -15.83 5.53
N ILE A 40 -18.16 -14.84 4.98
CA ILE A 40 -16.77 -14.52 5.27
C ILE A 40 -16.66 -13.11 5.84
N LEU A 41 -15.98 -12.97 6.96
CA LEU A 41 -15.56 -11.67 7.49
C LEU A 41 -14.07 -11.47 7.26
N ILE A 42 -13.71 -10.48 6.46
CA ILE A 42 -12.32 -10.07 6.25
C ILE A 42 -12.02 -8.89 7.17
N ASN A 43 -10.90 -8.91 7.88
CA ASN A 43 -10.42 -7.75 8.63
C ASN A 43 -9.14 -7.19 8.03
N ARG A 44 -9.16 -5.89 7.71
CA ARG A 44 -7.99 -5.12 7.30
C ARG A 44 -8.11 -3.66 7.73
N ASP A 45 -7.21 -3.25 8.62
CA ASP A 45 -7.07 -1.85 9.04
C ASP A 45 -5.89 -1.20 8.31
N GLY A 46 -5.93 0.11 8.13
CA GLY A 46 -4.80 0.84 7.57
C GLY A 46 -5.18 2.14 6.88
N ALA A 47 -4.15 2.84 6.41
CA ALA A 47 -4.29 4.04 5.59
C ALA A 47 -4.64 3.69 4.13
N PHE A 48 -4.81 4.72 3.29
CA PHE A 48 -5.13 4.58 1.87
C PHE A 48 -4.22 3.57 1.14
N GLY A 49 -2.89 3.71 1.26
CA GLY A 49 -1.95 2.77 0.63
C GLY A 49 -2.10 1.34 1.14
N ASP A 50 -2.32 1.14 2.45
CA ASP A 50 -2.59 -0.16 3.06
C ASP A 50 -3.85 -0.83 2.49
N SER A 51 -4.86 -0.03 2.16
CA SER A 51 -6.10 -0.51 1.54
C SER A 51 -5.84 -1.00 0.11
N ILE A 52 -5.14 -0.21 -0.72
CA ILE A 52 -4.82 -0.57 -2.11
C ILE A 52 -4.01 -1.86 -2.17
N VAL A 53 -2.94 -2.00 -1.37
CA VAL A 53 -2.09 -3.21 -1.39
C VAL A 53 -2.81 -4.47 -0.90
N ALA A 54 -3.95 -4.34 -0.22
CA ALA A 54 -4.77 -5.46 0.24
C ALA A 54 -5.80 -5.95 -0.81
N ILE A 55 -6.13 -5.14 -1.83
CA ILE A 55 -7.15 -5.49 -2.82
C ILE A 55 -6.88 -6.80 -3.54
N PRO A 56 -5.65 -7.13 -4.00
CA PRO A 56 -5.40 -8.42 -4.63
C PRO A 56 -5.71 -9.61 -3.71
N ALA A 57 -5.44 -9.50 -2.41
CA ALA A 57 -5.78 -10.55 -1.47
C ALA A 57 -7.31 -10.70 -1.32
N ILE A 58 -8.06 -9.59 -1.26
CA ILE A 58 -9.52 -9.62 -1.21
C ILE A 58 -10.09 -10.22 -2.52
N ASN A 59 -9.50 -9.88 -3.67
CA ASN A 59 -9.87 -10.45 -4.96
C ASN A 59 -9.66 -11.97 -5.02
N ILE A 60 -8.52 -12.46 -4.54
CA ILE A 60 -8.24 -13.90 -4.44
C ILE A 60 -9.26 -14.60 -3.53
N ILE A 61 -9.65 -13.99 -2.41
CA ILE A 61 -10.70 -14.53 -1.54
C ILE A 61 -12.01 -14.65 -2.31
N ARG A 62 -12.44 -13.62 -3.04
CA ARG A 62 -13.66 -13.65 -3.87
C ARG A 62 -13.59 -14.72 -4.96
N GLN A 63 -12.44 -14.88 -5.63
CA GLN A 63 -12.27 -15.93 -6.65
C GLN A 63 -12.43 -17.34 -6.09
N ASN A 64 -11.98 -17.59 -4.86
CA ASN A 64 -12.10 -18.90 -4.21
C ASN A 64 -13.48 -19.14 -3.58
N PHE A 65 -14.25 -18.08 -3.32
CA PHE A 65 -15.59 -18.13 -2.73
C PHE A 65 -16.56 -17.23 -3.53
N PRO A 66 -16.86 -17.58 -4.79
CA PRO A 66 -17.62 -16.70 -5.68
C PRO A 66 -19.04 -16.38 -5.17
N ASP A 67 -19.68 -17.35 -4.53
CA ASP A 67 -21.08 -17.25 -4.08
C ASP A 67 -21.21 -16.84 -2.60
N ALA A 68 -20.08 -16.76 -1.86
CA ALA A 68 -20.13 -16.40 -0.45
C ALA A 68 -20.46 -14.92 -0.24
N GLN A 69 -21.19 -14.62 0.82
CA GLN A 69 -21.27 -13.26 1.35
C GLN A 69 -19.91 -12.89 1.95
N ILE A 70 -19.25 -11.89 1.39
CA ILE A 70 -17.96 -11.40 1.87
C ILE A 70 -18.13 -9.99 2.42
N ASP A 71 -17.86 -9.82 3.71
CA ASP A 71 -17.94 -8.56 4.40
C ASP A 71 -16.54 -8.13 4.84
N LEU A 72 -16.25 -6.84 4.66
CA LEU A 72 -14.95 -6.26 5.03
C LEU A 72 -15.08 -5.38 6.26
N LEU A 73 -14.32 -5.70 7.29
CA LEU A 73 -14.17 -4.92 8.50
C LEU A 73 -12.88 -4.10 8.42
N SER A 74 -13.01 -2.77 8.52
CA SER A 74 -11.89 -1.86 8.58
C SER A 74 -12.05 -0.84 9.69
N ILE A 75 -11.03 -0.70 10.54
CA ILE A 75 -10.96 0.35 11.54
C ILE A 75 -10.05 1.43 10.97
N ASN A 76 -10.64 2.49 10.43
CA ASN A 76 -9.89 3.57 9.82
C ASN A 76 -9.99 4.85 10.66
N ASN A 77 -8.82 5.36 11.08
CA ASN A 77 -8.69 6.63 11.80
C ASN A 77 -8.08 7.74 10.92
N THR A 78 -7.85 7.49 9.63
CA THR A 78 -6.98 8.33 8.77
C THR A 78 -7.70 8.99 7.57
N GLY A 79 -9.02 9.08 7.58
CA GLY A 79 -9.79 9.78 6.55
C GLY A 79 -10.18 8.92 5.35
N ILE A 80 -9.26 8.54 4.46
CA ILE A 80 -9.56 7.72 3.26
C ILE A 80 -9.72 6.26 3.64
N SER A 81 -10.83 5.66 3.26
CA SER A 81 -11.21 4.27 3.58
C SER A 81 -11.45 3.44 2.31
N PHE A 82 -11.72 2.14 2.49
CA PHE A 82 -12.16 1.28 1.40
C PHE A 82 -13.43 1.78 0.67
N LYS A 83 -14.25 2.61 1.33
CA LYS A 83 -15.43 3.23 0.72
C LYS A 83 -15.04 4.24 -0.37
N ASP A 84 -13.90 4.92 -0.20
CA ASP A 84 -13.50 6.05 -1.03
C ASP A 84 -12.62 5.64 -2.21
N ILE A 85 -12.15 4.38 -2.25
CA ILE A 85 -11.16 3.92 -3.24
C ILE A 85 -11.78 3.37 -4.54
N GLY A 86 -13.08 3.44 -4.69
CA GLY A 86 -13.76 2.94 -5.90
C GLY A 86 -13.76 1.41 -6.02
N LEU A 87 -13.86 0.70 -4.89
CA LEU A 87 -13.89 -0.76 -4.89
C LEU A 87 -15.07 -1.30 -5.72
N ASP A 88 -14.83 -2.31 -6.57
CA ASP A 88 -15.91 -2.97 -7.32
C ASP A 88 -16.90 -3.61 -6.33
N LYS A 89 -18.20 -3.30 -6.52
CA LYS A 89 -19.28 -3.79 -5.66
C LYS A 89 -19.39 -5.32 -5.65
N LYS A 90 -18.88 -6.01 -6.67
CA LYS A 90 -18.85 -7.47 -6.73
C LYS A 90 -17.81 -8.10 -5.80
N LEU A 91 -16.83 -7.32 -5.34
CA LEU A 91 -15.73 -7.82 -4.55
C LEU A 91 -16.13 -8.12 -3.10
N ILE A 92 -16.91 -7.22 -2.50
CA ILE A 92 -17.45 -7.35 -1.14
C ILE A 92 -18.94 -7.02 -1.11
N ASN A 93 -19.67 -7.62 -0.16
CA ASN A 93 -21.10 -7.37 0.03
C ASN A 93 -21.32 -6.17 0.95
N ASN A 94 -20.65 -6.13 2.10
CA ASN A 94 -20.77 -5.03 3.05
C ASN A 94 -19.40 -4.54 3.52
N LEU A 95 -19.32 -3.24 3.77
CA LEU A 95 -18.14 -2.59 4.37
C LEU A 95 -18.51 -2.06 5.76
N PHE A 96 -17.92 -2.64 6.79
CA PHE A 96 -17.99 -2.15 8.17
C PHE A 96 -16.78 -1.25 8.44
N ASN A 97 -16.94 0.04 8.21
CA ASN A 97 -15.90 1.03 8.54
C ASN A 97 -16.17 1.60 9.92
N ILE A 98 -15.34 1.23 10.90
CA ILE A 98 -15.58 1.55 12.31
C ILE A 98 -14.73 2.72 12.76
N LYS A 99 -15.38 3.75 13.30
CA LYS A 99 -14.71 4.74 14.15
C LYS A 99 -14.49 4.14 15.55
N LYS A 100 -13.42 4.51 16.20
CA LYS A 100 -12.98 3.92 17.49
C LYS A 100 -14.09 3.89 18.57
N HIS A 101 -14.96 4.90 18.62
CA HIS A 101 -16.08 4.99 19.58
C HIS A 101 -17.27 4.08 19.26
N GLN A 102 -17.45 3.64 18.00
CA GLN A 102 -18.55 2.78 17.55
C GLN A 102 -18.23 1.29 17.62
N ARG A 103 -17.03 0.92 18.10
CA ARG A 103 -16.51 -0.43 18.05
C ARG A 103 -17.40 -1.49 18.70
N LYS A 104 -17.94 -1.20 19.90
CA LYS A 104 -18.77 -2.16 20.66
C LYS A 104 -20.05 -2.51 19.90
N GLU A 105 -20.76 -1.53 19.39
CA GLU A 105 -21.99 -1.70 18.65
C GLU A 105 -21.77 -2.48 17.34
N THR A 106 -20.72 -2.13 16.59
CA THR A 106 -20.42 -2.84 15.35
C THR A 106 -20.03 -4.28 15.61
N ILE A 107 -19.23 -4.58 16.65
CA ILE A 107 -18.90 -5.96 17.00
C ILE A 107 -20.15 -6.77 17.35
N LYS A 108 -21.16 -6.16 18.02
CA LYS A 108 -22.45 -6.79 18.27
C LYS A 108 -23.18 -7.13 16.95
N LYS A 109 -23.27 -6.17 16.02
CA LYS A 109 -23.87 -6.39 14.68
C LYS A 109 -23.13 -7.47 13.90
N LEU A 110 -21.81 -7.55 13.98
CA LEU A 110 -21.02 -8.60 13.32
C LEU A 110 -21.31 -9.98 13.89
N ARG A 111 -21.56 -10.11 15.19
CA ARG A 111 -21.94 -11.39 15.82
C ARG A 111 -23.25 -11.93 15.28
N GLU A 112 -24.23 -11.05 15.04
CA GLU A 112 -25.57 -11.41 14.52
C GLU A 112 -25.53 -11.93 13.07
N GLN A 113 -24.43 -11.69 12.34
CA GLN A 113 -24.27 -12.16 10.94
C GLN A 113 -23.95 -13.65 10.83
N ASN A 114 -23.46 -14.32 11.88
CA ASN A 114 -23.09 -15.74 11.90
C ASN A 114 -22.11 -16.12 10.78
N TYR A 115 -20.91 -15.54 10.79
CA TYR A 115 -19.86 -15.83 9.83
C TYR A 115 -19.26 -17.23 10.03
N ASP A 116 -18.99 -17.92 8.91
CA ASP A 116 -18.34 -19.24 8.90
C ASP A 116 -16.82 -19.11 8.96
N LEU A 117 -16.26 -18.08 8.30
CA LEU A 117 -14.83 -17.86 8.13
C LEU A 117 -14.46 -16.42 8.48
N PHE A 118 -13.39 -16.28 9.27
CA PHE A 118 -12.72 -15.00 9.49
C PHE A 118 -11.32 -15.03 8.87
N ILE A 119 -11.01 -14.00 8.07
CA ILE A 119 -9.69 -13.83 7.46
C ILE A 119 -9.06 -12.53 7.95
N GLN A 120 -7.98 -12.65 8.70
CA GLN A 120 -7.14 -11.50 9.04
C GLN A 120 -6.15 -11.26 7.88
N ILE A 121 -6.36 -10.23 7.06
CA ILE A 121 -5.27 -9.80 6.17
C ILE A 121 -4.11 -9.31 7.03
N PRO A 122 -2.90 -9.85 6.85
CA PRO A 122 -1.78 -9.66 7.76
C PRO A 122 -1.51 -8.22 8.15
N GLN A 123 -1.41 -7.96 9.46
CA GLN A 123 -1.07 -6.67 10.06
C GLN A 123 -0.03 -6.85 11.15
N ASN A 124 0.87 -5.88 11.31
CA ASN A 124 1.89 -5.93 12.34
C ASN A 124 1.36 -5.45 13.71
N ILE A 125 0.44 -6.20 14.30
CA ILE A 125 -0.23 -5.85 15.56
C ILE A 125 0.41 -6.46 16.82
N GLY A 126 1.39 -7.35 16.63
CA GLY A 126 2.08 -8.05 17.73
C GLY A 126 1.31 -9.24 18.32
N VAL A 127 2.01 -10.08 19.08
CA VAL A 127 1.48 -11.37 19.61
C VAL A 127 0.26 -11.17 20.50
N TYR A 128 0.36 -10.29 21.49
CA TYR A 128 -0.73 -10.04 22.44
C TYR A 128 -2.04 -9.61 21.76
N LYS A 129 -1.96 -8.63 20.83
CA LYS A 129 -3.14 -8.18 20.10
C LYS A 129 -3.68 -9.26 19.16
N SER A 130 -2.80 -10.08 18.56
CA SER A 130 -3.21 -11.20 17.70
C SER A 130 -4.00 -12.22 18.51
N ILE A 131 -3.49 -12.65 19.67
CA ILE A 131 -4.19 -13.61 20.55
C ILE A 131 -5.51 -13.01 21.03
N ARG A 132 -5.53 -11.77 21.50
CA ARG A 132 -6.77 -11.10 21.91
C ARG A 132 -7.81 -11.05 20.78
N ASN A 133 -7.39 -10.79 19.55
CA ASN A 133 -8.30 -10.82 18.39
C ASN A 133 -8.79 -12.24 18.11
N MET A 134 -7.93 -13.26 18.20
CA MET A 134 -8.35 -14.66 18.07
C MET A 134 -9.41 -15.05 19.07
N LEU A 135 -9.23 -14.69 20.35
CA LEU A 135 -10.22 -14.95 21.40
C LEU A 135 -11.56 -14.23 21.13
N LEU A 136 -11.52 -12.99 20.69
CA LEU A 136 -12.71 -12.25 20.30
C LEU A 136 -13.42 -12.93 19.11
N VAL A 137 -12.70 -13.33 18.09
CA VAL A 137 -13.26 -14.03 16.91
C VAL A 137 -13.86 -15.38 17.32
N ARG A 138 -13.14 -16.15 18.14
CA ARG A 138 -13.54 -17.49 18.51
C ARG A 138 -14.71 -17.54 19.51
N PHE A 139 -14.67 -16.71 20.56
CA PHE A 139 -15.61 -16.83 21.69
C PHE A 139 -16.72 -15.78 21.68
N TYR A 140 -16.47 -14.59 21.10
CA TYR A 140 -17.48 -13.55 21.06
C TYR A 140 -18.24 -13.54 19.72
N LEU A 141 -17.53 -13.64 18.60
CA LEU A 141 -18.17 -13.74 17.27
C LEU A 141 -18.61 -15.17 16.93
N ASP A 142 -18.22 -16.16 17.71
CA ASP A 142 -18.46 -17.60 17.53
C ASP A 142 -18.01 -18.16 16.17
N ILE A 143 -16.96 -17.59 15.58
CA ILE A 143 -16.41 -18.06 14.31
C ILE A 143 -15.42 -19.19 14.61
N LYS A 144 -15.67 -20.37 14.00
CA LYS A 144 -14.90 -21.61 14.27
C LYS A 144 -13.77 -21.85 13.28
N TYR A 145 -13.80 -21.20 12.11
CA TYR A 145 -12.72 -21.24 11.12
C TYR A 145 -12.11 -19.85 10.94
N ALA A 146 -10.82 -19.74 11.14
CA ALA A 146 -10.13 -18.46 10.94
C ALA A 146 -8.63 -18.63 10.72
N PHE A 147 -8.02 -17.71 9.97
CA PHE A 147 -6.58 -17.67 9.72
C PHE A 147 -6.08 -16.25 9.37
N GLY A 148 -4.78 -16.12 9.10
CA GLY A 148 -4.18 -14.91 8.55
C GLY A 148 -3.52 -14.00 9.58
N TRP A 149 -3.51 -14.36 10.88
CA TRP A 149 -2.70 -13.65 11.86
C TRP A 149 -1.23 -13.83 11.55
N ASP A 150 -0.63 -12.77 11.03
CA ASP A 150 0.74 -12.80 10.60
C ASP A 150 1.73 -12.71 11.77
N LYS A 151 2.77 -13.33 11.54
CA LYS A 151 4.10 -13.39 12.08
C LYS A 151 4.79 -12.01 12.12
N GLY A 152 4.18 -11.02 12.76
CA GLY A 152 4.55 -9.62 12.74
C GLY A 152 6.04 -9.30 12.60
N ARG A 153 6.39 -8.48 11.64
CA ARG A 153 7.74 -7.93 11.47
C ARG A 153 8.10 -7.09 12.69
N ILE A 154 9.14 -7.47 13.40
CA ILE A 154 9.61 -6.73 14.57
C ILE A 154 10.51 -5.61 14.09
N LYS A 155 10.09 -4.33 14.28
CA LYS A 155 10.86 -3.16 13.82
C LYS A 155 12.32 -3.17 14.26
N SER A 156 12.63 -3.56 15.49
CA SER A 156 13.99 -3.62 16.01
C SER A 156 14.89 -4.64 15.29
N PHE A 157 14.30 -5.68 14.70
CA PHE A 157 15.04 -6.73 13.99
C PHE A 157 15.06 -6.54 12.47
N MET A 158 14.24 -5.64 11.95
CA MET A 158 14.12 -5.40 10.51
C MET A 158 15.45 -4.94 9.87
N ARG A 159 16.28 -4.18 10.60
CA ARG A 159 17.61 -3.78 10.14
C ARG A 159 18.53 -4.97 9.85
N LEU A 160 18.49 -5.97 10.71
CA LEU A 160 19.28 -7.19 10.55
C LEU A 160 18.70 -8.08 9.45
N GLN A 161 17.36 -8.22 9.39
CA GLN A 161 16.70 -8.99 8.33
C GLN A 161 17.00 -8.44 6.94
N LYS A 162 17.07 -7.11 6.76
CA LYS A 162 17.40 -6.53 5.47
C LYS A 162 18.83 -6.81 5.04
N LYS A 163 19.78 -6.70 5.94
CA LYS A 163 21.21 -6.93 5.61
C LYS A 163 21.44 -8.36 5.12
N TYR A 164 20.59 -9.32 5.52
CA TYR A 164 20.82 -10.76 5.35
C TYR A 164 19.63 -11.56 4.82
N GLY A 165 18.50 -10.93 4.51
CA GLY A 165 17.29 -11.65 4.10
C GLY A 165 16.48 -10.93 3.03
N HIS A 166 15.75 -11.70 2.23
CA HIS A 166 14.81 -11.16 1.25
C HIS A 166 13.50 -10.76 1.93
N ILE A 167 13.04 -9.53 1.70
CA ILE A 167 11.77 -9.02 2.20
C ILE A 167 10.78 -8.94 1.04
N ASN A 168 9.68 -9.68 1.14
CA ASN A 168 8.57 -9.57 0.19
C ASN A 168 7.86 -8.23 0.33
N THR A 169 7.29 -7.75 -0.77
CA THR A 169 6.34 -6.63 -0.72
C THR A 169 5.13 -6.99 0.14
N GLU A 170 4.42 -5.98 0.68
CA GLU A 170 3.22 -6.24 1.50
C GLU A 170 2.16 -7.02 0.73
N THR A 171 1.89 -6.67 -0.54
CA THR A 171 0.94 -7.41 -1.39
C THR A 171 1.32 -8.88 -1.52
N ARG A 172 2.58 -9.19 -1.85
CA ARG A 172 3.04 -10.59 -1.97
C ARG A 172 3.00 -11.34 -0.64
N ARG A 173 3.21 -10.62 0.47
CA ARG A 173 3.09 -11.20 1.81
C ARG A 173 1.65 -11.63 2.11
N PHE A 174 0.66 -10.82 1.74
CA PHE A 174 -0.76 -11.15 1.91
C PHE A 174 -1.14 -12.37 1.06
N ILE A 175 -0.75 -12.37 -0.21
CA ILE A 175 -0.99 -13.49 -1.13
C ILE A 175 -0.33 -14.77 -0.61
N LYS A 176 0.91 -14.71 -0.14
CA LYS A 176 1.59 -15.86 0.48
C LYS A 176 0.78 -16.43 1.65
N THR A 177 0.23 -15.57 2.52
CA THR A 177 -0.61 -16.03 3.64
C THR A 177 -1.88 -16.74 3.15
N LEU A 178 -2.51 -16.26 2.09
CA LEU A 178 -3.66 -16.93 1.47
C LEU A 178 -3.27 -18.29 0.88
N ASN A 179 -2.17 -18.35 0.13
CA ASN A 179 -1.67 -19.59 -0.49
C ASN A 179 -1.32 -20.66 0.57
N GLU A 180 -0.73 -20.26 1.70
CA GLU A 180 -0.46 -21.15 2.85
C GLU A 180 -1.76 -21.73 3.46
N ASN A 181 -2.91 -21.13 3.18
CA ASN A 181 -4.24 -21.59 3.60
C ASN A 181 -5.08 -22.17 2.44
N GLY A 182 -4.45 -22.44 1.30
CA GLY A 182 -5.09 -23.10 0.15
C GLY A 182 -5.92 -22.20 -0.75
N LEU A 183 -5.78 -20.87 -0.64
CA LEU A 183 -6.45 -19.90 -1.51
C LEU A 183 -5.45 -19.35 -2.53
N TYR A 184 -5.71 -19.59 -3.81
CA TYR A 184 -4.84 -19.21 -4.93
C TYR A 184 -5.58 -18.33 -5.91
N GLY A 185 -4.86 -17.46 -6.63
CA GLY A 185 -5.43 -16.62 -7.67
C GLY A 185 -4.47 -15.55 -8.15
N ASP A 186 -4.92 -14.74 -9.09
CA ASP A 186 -4.12 -13.72 -9.75
C ASP A 186 -4.13 -12.37 -9.01
N ILE A 187 -3.02 -11.63 -9.20
CA ILE A 187 -2.91 -10.25 -8.70
C ILE A 187 -3.75 -9.36 -9.62
N ALA A 188 -4.93 -8.98 -9.14
CA ALA A 188 -5.79 -8.03 -9.82
C ALA A 188 -6.33 -6.97 -8.85
N TYR A 189 -6.65 -5.81 -9.39
CA TYR A 189 -7.17 -4.66 -8.65
C TYR A 189 -8.53 -4.25 -9.22
N PRO A 190 -9.63 -4.93 -8.85
CA PRO A 190 -10.98 -4.58 -9.29
C PRO A 190 -11.44 -3.28 -8.62
N LEU A 191 -11.00 -2.18 -9.20
CA LEU A 191 -11.31 -0.81 -8.83
C LEU A 191 -12.01 -0.11 -9.98
N ASN A 192 -13.03 0.68 -9.68
CA ASN A 192 -13.70 1.53 -10.65
C ASN A 192 -12.89 2.81 -10.90
N SER A 193 -12.94 3.31 -12.11
CA SER A 193 -12.46 4.63 -12.49
C SER A 193 -13.62 5.53 -12.90
N GLN A 194 -13.45 6.84 -12.71
CA GLN A 194 -14.44 7.86 -13.05
C GLN A 194 -13.73 9.04 -13.70
N ALA A 195 -14.26 9.53 -14.82
CA ALA A 195 -13.74 10.72 -15.47
C ALA A 195 -13.90 11.95 -14.54
N PRO A 196 -12.86 12.73 -14.29
CA PRO A 196 -12.97 13.96 -13.52
C PRO A 196 -13.60 15.09 -14.36
N ASP A 197 -14.28 16.00 -13.69
CA ASP A 197 -14.78 17.24 -14.32
C ASP A 197 -13.72 18.35 -14.23
N GLU A 198 -12.56 18.12 -14.85
CA GLU A 198 -11.43 19.06 -14.91
C GLU A 198 -11.10 19.36 -16.38
N PRO A 199 -11.16 20.64 -16.83
CA PRO A 199 -10.95 21.00 -18.23
C PRO A 199 -9.60 20.55 -18.79
N GLU A 200 -8.56 20.56 -17.95
CA GLU A 200 -7.20 20.12 -18.32
C GLU A 200 -7.12 18.63 -18.64
N ILE A 201 -8.02 17.83 -18.05
CA ILE A 201 -8.10 16.39 -18.26
C ILE A 201 -8.96 16.06 -19.47
N ASN A 202 -10.04 16.81 -19.68
CA ASN A 202 -10.95 16.62 -20.82
C ASN A 202 -10.29 16.87 -22.18
N GLN A 203 -9.16 17.59 -22.19
CA GLN A 203 -8.35 17.88 -23.39
C GLN A 203 -7.27 16.82 -23.66
N LEU A 204 -7.14 15.80 -22.80
CA LEU A 204 -6.16 14.74 -23.02
C LEU A 204 -6.62 13.83 -24.17
N ASN A 205 -5.71 13.59 -25.11
CA ASN A 205 -5.89 12.64 -26.21
C ASN A 205 -4.71 11.68 -26.27
N SER A 206 -4.81 10.63 -27.09
CA SER A 206 -3.78 9.61 -27.27
C SER A 206 -2.42 10.15 -27.68
N ASP A 207 -2.41 11.29 -28.42
CA ASP A 207 -1.19 11.85 -29.01
C ASP A 207 -0.43 12.74 -28.03
N ASN A 208 -1.08 13.18 -26.95
CA ASN A 208 -0.51 14.07 -25.95
C ASN A 208 -0.79 13.62 -24.51
N LEU A 209 -0.44 12.36 -24.20
CA LEU A 209 -0.57 11.85 -22.85
C LEU A 209 0.37 12.60 -21.89
N PRO A 210 -0.13 13.04 -20.71
CA PRO A 210 0.66 13.78 -19.75
C PRO A 210 1.63 12.89 -18.99
N ILE A 211 2.65 13.53 -18.43
CA ILE A 211 3.46 12.96 -17.35
C ILE A 211 2.82 13.38 -16.03
N VAL A 212 2.81 12.47 -15.05
CA VAL A 212 2.26 12.74 -13.72
C VAL A 212 3.38 12.80 -12.69
N PHE A 213 3.39 13.85 -11.87
CA PHE A 213 4.22 13.96 -10.68
C PHE A 213 3.35 13.77 -9.43
N LEU A 214 3.52 12.66 -8.70
CA LEU A 214 2.88 12.40 -7.42
C LEU A 214 3.76 12.95 -6.31
N ILE A 215 3.59 14.25 -6.00
CA ILE A 215 4.44 14.98 -5.07
C ILE A 215 4.04 14.78 -3.60
N GLY A 216 2.87 14.16 -3.35
CA GLY A 216 2.34 13.92 -2.02
C GLY A 216 3.19 12.97 -1.18
N GLY A 217 3.33 13.28 0.09
CA GLY A 217 4.04 12.44 1.05
C GLY A 217 3.74 12.84 2.49
N LYS A 218 3.06 11.96 3.25
CA LYS A 218 2.67 12.23 4.63
C LYS A 218 3.85 12.45 5.58
N LEU A 219 4.99 11.81 5.32
CA LEU A 219 6.18 11.91 6.15
C LEU A 219 7.24 12.74 5.45
N GLN A 220 7.72 13.78 6.13
CA GLN A 220 8.77 14.68 5.62
C GLN A 220 10.00 13.92 5.08
N PRO A 221 10.55 12.88 5.73
CA PRO A 221 11.70 12.14 5.20
C PRO A 221 11.44 11.34 3.91
N LYS A 222 10.20 11.29 3.42
CA LYS A 222 9.83 10.68 2.14
C LYS A 222 9.68 11.70 1.01
N LYS A 223 9.66 13.00 1.33
CA LYS A 223 9.49 14.05 0.32
C LYS A 223 10.78 14.26 -0.48
N TRP A 224 10.66 14.33 -1.78
CA TRP A 224 11.73 14.74 -2.67
C TRP A 224 11.84 16.26 -2.68
N PRO A 225 13.07 16.88 -2.74
CA PRO A 225 13.19 18.32 -2.71
C PRO A 225 12.41 19.03 -3.82
N LEU A 226 11.74 20.15 -3.50
CA LEU A 226 10.93 20.89 -4.49
C LEU A 226 11.75 21.34 -5.68
N ASN A 227 13.00 21.77 -5.46
CA ASN A 227 13.90 22.17 -6.55
C ASN A 227 14.24 21.01 -7.50
N HIS A 228 14.19 19.76 -7.03
CA HIS A 228 14.39 18.58 -7.86
C HIS A 228 13.19 18.34 -8.79
N TRP A 229 11.96 18.52 -8.30
CA TRP A 229 10.75 18.48 -9.13
C TRP A 229 10.78 19.56 -10.23
N ILE A 230 11.16 20.79 -9.86
CA ILE A 230 11.32 21.90 -10.81
C ILE A 230 12.38 21.56 -11.87
N SER A 231 13.54 21.06 -11.44
CA SER A 231 14.62 20.69 -12.35
C SER A 231 14.21 19.56 -13.29
N LEU A 232 13.49 18.55 -12.79
CA LEU A 232 12.96 17.47 -13.61
C LEU A 232 11.94 17.98 -14.64
N ALA A 233 11.03 18.87 -14.24
CA ALA A 233 10.06 19.48 -15.17
C ALA A 233 10.74 20.25 -16.31
N LYS A 234 11.81 20.98 -16.00
CA LYS A 234 12.62 21.69 -17.01
C LYS A 234 13.36 20.73 -17.95
N LEU A 235 13.90 19.61 -17.43
CA LEU A 235 14.55 18.57 -18.25
C LEU A 235 13.57 17.90 -19.21
N ILE A 236 12.33 17.66 -18.78
CA ILE A 236 11.26 17.10 -19.63
C ILE A 236 10.89 18.05 -20.76
N GLY A 237 10.98 19.36 -20.53
CA GLY A 237 10.77 20.40 -21.53
C GLY A 237 9.31 20.85 -21.65
N GLU A 238 9.13 22.03 -22.24
CA GLU A 238 7.87 22.77 -22.24
C GLU A 238 6.75 22.12 -23.06
N LYS A 239 7.09 21.32 -24.05
CA LYS A 239 6.11 20.69 -24.95
C LYS A 239 5.34 19.53 -24.27
N GLN A 240 5.89 18.98 -23.20
CA GLN A 240 5.29 17.85 -22.50
C GLN A 240 4.48 18.35 -21.30
N LYS A 241 3.17 18.15 -21.30
CA LYS A 241 2.28 18.50 -20.17
C LYS A 241 2.61 17.64 -18.94
N ILE A 242 2.70 18.28 -17.77
CA ILE A 242 2.93 17.64 -16.48
C ILE A 242 1.75 17.95 -15.55
N LEU A 243 1.17 16.92 -14.94
CA LEU A 243 0.13 17.05 -13.92
C LEU A 243 0.74 16.86 -12.55
N LEU A 244 0.64 17.84 -11.65
CA LEU A 244 1.00 17.69 -10.25
C LEU A 244 -0.19 17.16 -9.47
N ILE A 245 0.00 16.07 -8.75
CA ILE A 245 -1.02 15.39 -7.97
C ILE A 245 -0.52 15.19 -6.55
N GLY A 246 -1.37 15.53 -5.59
CA GLY A 246 -1.15 15.42 -4.15
C GLY A 246 -2.46 15.66 -3.41
N GLY A 247 -2.43 15.64 -2.08
CA GLY A 247 -3.55 16.04 -1.23
C GLY A 247 -3.64 17.57 -1.07
N ASP A 248 -4.52 17.99 -0.16
CA ASP A 248 -4.65 19.42 0.19
C ASP A 248 -3.35 19.98 0.80
N ASP A 249 -2.61 19.15 1.53
CA ASP A 249 -1.35 19.53 2.18
C ASP A 249 -0.25 19.90 1.17
N GLU A 250 -0.35 19.44 -0.08
CA GLU A 250 0.63 19.70 -1.13
C GLU A 250 0.26 20.87 -2.06
N LYS A 251 -0.87 21.55 -1.86
CA LYS A 251 -1.32 22.65 -2.75
C LYS A 251 -0.30 23.78 -2.86
N GLN A 252 0.32 24.18 -1.75
CA GLN A 252 1.32 25.26 -1.73
C GLN A 252 2.61 24.84 -2.44
N ASP A 253 3.10 23.62 -2.17
CA ASP A 253 4.27 23.07 -2.84
C ASP A 253 4.05 22.98 -4.35
N ALA A 254 2.85 22.56 -4.77
CA ALA A 254 2.47 22.46 -6.18
C ALA A 254 2.39 23.84 -6.87
N GLU A 255 1.82 24.86 -6.22
CA GLU A 255 1.81 26.22 -6.76
C GLU A 255 3.22 26.79 -6.86
N TYR A 256 4.10 26.51 -5.91
CA TYR A 256 5.50 26.91 -6.00
C TYR A 256 6.19 26.26 -7.20
N ILE A 257 6.03 24.96 -7.43
CA ILE A 257 6.59 24.26 -8.60
C ILE A 257 6.01 24.89 -9.88
N LYS A 258 4.69 25.07 -9.98
CA LYS A 258 4.01 25.67 -11.11
C LYS A 258 4.53 27.08 -11.43
N SER A 259 4.81 27.91 -10.42
CA SER A 259 5.34 29.28 -10.62
C SER A 259 6.75 29.32 -11.23
N LYS A 260 7.47 28.20 -11.24
CA LYS A 260 8.85 28.07 -11.77
C LYS A 260 8.94 27.29 -13.08
N THR A 261 7.80 26.88 -13.62
CA THR A 261 7.68 26.01 -14.81
C THR A 261 6.51 26.48 -15.67
N THR A 262 6.52 26.18 -16.98
CA THR A 262 5.51 26.65 -17.94
C THR A 262 4.51 25.56 -18.34
N ASN A 263 4.86 24.27 -18.16
CA ASN A 263 4.14 23.12 -18.68
C ASN A 263 3.40 22.32 -17.58
N VAL A 264 3.25 22.90 -16.40
CA VAL A 264 2.74 22.23 -15.21
C VAL A 264 1.33 22.67 -14.85
N VAL A 265 0.44 21.72 -14.60
CA VAL A 265 -0.93 21.91 -14.11
C VAL A 265 -1.03 21.39 -12.68
N ASN A 266 -1.56 22.21 -11.76
CA ASN A 266 -1.78 21.81 -10.37
C ASN A 266 -3.17 21.21 -10.17
N LEU A 267 -3.23 19.91 -9.85
CA LEU A 267 -4.44 19.16 -9.50
C LEU A 267 -4.44 18.67 -8.04
N CYS A 268 -3.55 19.19 -7.18
CA CYS A 268 -3.50 18.81 -5.77
C CYS A 268 -4.80 19.17 -5.05
N GLY A 269 -5.38 18.19 -4.36
CA GLY A 269 -6.63 18.33 -3.60
C GLY A 269 -7.90 18.48 -4.45
N LYS A 270 -7.84 18.24 -5.76
CA LYS A 270 -8.99 18.39 -6.66
C LYS A 270 -9.64 17.06 -7.06
N LEU A 271 -8.93 15.94 -6.92
CA LEU A 271 -9.34 14.66 -7.48
C LEU A 271 -9.78 13.68 -6.39
N THR A 272 -10.85 12.96 -6.63
CA THR A 272 -11.23 11.75 -5.91
C THR A 272 -10.34 10.57 -6.32
N ILE A 273 -10.37 9.48 -5.55
CA ILE A 273 -9.56 8.30 -5.88
C ILE A 273 -9.99 7.62 -7.20
N PRO A 274 -11.29 7.46 -7.52
CA PRO A 274 -11.72 6.95 -8.82
C PRO A 274 -11.29 7.84 -10.00
N GLU A 275 -11.30 9.16 -9.84
CA GLU A 275 -10.82 10.12 -10.86
C GLU A 275 -9.30 10.05 -11.02
N LEU A 276 -8.57 9.89 -9.92
CA LEU A 276 -7.14 9.69 -9.96
C LEU A 276 -6.77 8.39 -10.71
N ARG A 277 -7.53 7.31 -10.50
CA ARG A 277 -7.36 6.07 -11.26
C ARG A 277 -7.62 6.27 -12.76
N TYR A 278 -8.67 7.02 -13.12
CA TYR A 278 -8.97 7.35 -14.52
C TYR A 278 -7.79 8.04 -15.21
N ILE A 279 -7.14 8.97 -14.52
CA ILE A 279 -5.93 9.65 -15.02
C ILE A 279 -4.80 8.65 -15.20
N PHE A 280 -4.53 7.77 -14.21
CA PHE A 280 -3.45 6.79 -14.31
C PHE A 280 -3.61 5.77 -15.44
N GLU A 281 -4.82 5.52 -15.89
CA GLU A 281 -5.08 4.69 -17.07
C GLU A 281 -4.77 5.42 -18.39
N ARG A 282 -4.50 6.76 -18.35
CA ARG A 282 -4.36 7.66 -19.52
C ARG A 282 -3.14 8.56 -19.42
N ILE A 283 -2.05 8.07 -18.88
CA ILE A 283 -0.80 8.82 -18.74
C ILE A 283 0.33 8.17 -19.54
N LYS A 284 1.33 8.98 -19.87
CA LYS A 284 2.56 8.49 -20.47
C LYS A 284 3.42 7.75 -19.46
N ILE A 285 3.63 8.35 -18.29
CA ILE A 285 4.39 7.82 -17.17
C ILE A 285 4.08 8.62 -15.90
N ALA A 286 4.18 7.99 -14.73
CA ALA A 286 4.16 8.66 -13.45
C ALA A 286 5.52 8.61 -12.74
N ILE A 287 5.87 9.72 -12.09
CA ILE A 287 6.97 9.80 -11.12
C ILE A 287 6.35 9.99 -9.74
N SER A 288 6.65 9.13 -8.80
CA SER A 288 5.98 9.08 -7.51
C SER A 288 6.92 8.95 -6.33
N LEU A 289 6.46 9.44 -5.19
CA LEU A 289 7.02 9.09 -3.88
C LEU A 289 6.36 7.80 -3.33
N ASP A 290 6.90 7.25 -2.24
CA ASP A 290 6.31 6.12 -1.49
C ASP A 290 5.01 6.54 -0.80
N THR A 291 3.88 6.43 -1.51
CA THR A 291 2.54 6.90 -1.11
C THR A 291 1.43 5.95 -1.52
N GLY A 292 0.20 6.20 -1.02
CA GLY A 292 -0.98 5.45 -1.45
C GLY A 292 -1.31 5.65 -2.93
N ALA A 293 -1.09 6.86 -3.46
CA ALA A 293 -1.29 7.16 -4.88
C ALA A 293 -0.34 6.39 -5.80
N MET A 294 0.91 6.14 -5.35
CA MET A 294 1.85 5.26 -6.05
C MET A 294 1.27 3.85 -6.22
N HIS A 295 0.72 3.27 -5.14
CA HIS A 295 0.12 1.93 -5.21
C HIS A 295 -1.13 1.91 -6.11
N LEU A 296 -1.91 2.99 -6.13
CA LEU A 296 -3.04 3.13 -7.03
C LEU A 296 -2.57 3.20 -8.50
N CYS A 297 -1.53 3.98 -8.79
CA CYS A 297 -0.91 4.02 -10.10
C CYS A 297 -0.38 2.64 -10.51
N ALA A 298 0.33 1.96 -9.61
CA ALA A 298 0.84 0.61 -9.84
C ALA A 298 -0.27 -0.44 -10.05
N SER A 299 -1.51 -0.16 -9.64
CA SER A 299 -2.67 -1.03 -9.89
C SER A 299 -3.22 -0.94 -11.31
N THR A 300 -2.69 -0.02 -12.11
CA THR A 300 -2.97 0.13 -13.54
C THR A 300 -1.80 -0.41 -14.39
N ASN A 301 -1.90 -0.29 -15.71
CA ASN A 301 -0.79 -0.64 -16.61
C ASN A 301 0.19 0.52 -16.85
N ALA A 302 0.06 1.64 -16.11
CA ALA A 302 0.90 2.81 -16.26
C ALA A 302 2.37 2.49 -16.03
N LYS A 303 3.24 3.12 -16.82
CA LYS A 303 4.67 3.17 -16.54
C LYS A 303 4.90 4.02 -15.30
N LEU A 304 5.75 3.56 -14.37
CA LEU A 304 5.89 4.18 -13.06
C LEU A 304 7.35 4.22 -12.61
N ILE A 305 7.85 5.38 -12.23
CA ILE A 305 9.11 5.54 -11.51
C ILE A 305 8.79 5.94 -10.06
N SER A 306 9.25 5.14 -9.11
CA SER A 306 8.99 5.36 -7.69
C SER A 306 10.27 5.73 -6.95
N LEU A 307 10.28 6.89 -6.31
CA LEU A 307 11.39 7.42 -5.54
C LEU A 307 11.21 7.03 -4.07
N PHE A 308 12.13 6.24 -3.55
CA PHE A 308 12.03 5.70 -2.19
C PHE A 308 13.09 6.26 -1.25
N SER A 309 12.61 6.76 -0.11
CA SER A 309 13.47 7.04 1.02
C SER A 309 13.91 5.73 1.67
N THR A 310 15.20 5.56 1.88
CA THR A 310 15.78 4.40 2.58
C THR A 310 15.62 4.46 4.10
N ARG A 311 14.70 5.32 4.62
CA ARG A 311 14.35 5.35 6.04
C ARG A 311 13.66 4.08 6.53
N ASP A 312 12.84 3.44 5.68
CA ASP A 312 12.16 2.16 5.95
C ASP A 312 12.87 1.03 5.20
N LEU A 313 12.35 -0.16 5.29
CA LEU A 313 12.89 -1.34 4.62
C LEU A 313 12.66 -1.29 3.12
N SER A 314 13.73 -1.45 2.38
CA SER A 314 13.68 -1.68 0.94
C SER A 314 12.75 -2.84 0.59
N ASN A 315 12.11 -2.79 -0.56
CA ASN A 315 11.16 -3.76 -1.10
C ASN A 315 9.82 -3.90 -0.36
N LYS A 316 9.70 -3.48 0.90
CA LYS A 316 8.47 -3.68 1.69
C LYS A 316 7.24 -3.04 1.03
N TRP A 317 7.37 -1.79 0.58
CA TRP A 317 6.31 -0.99 -0.03
C TRP A 317 6.50 -0.78 -1.53
N PHE A 318 7.41 -1.52 -2.18
CA PHE A 318 7.60 -1.36 -3.62
C PHE A 318 6.32 -1.70 -4.38
N PRO A 319 6.07 -1.00 -5.49
CA PRO A 319 4.91 -1.27 -6.34
C PRO A 319 4.97 -2.69 -6.91
N VAL A 320 3.81 -3.32 -7.05
CA VAL A 320 3.69 -4.62 -7.73
C VAL A 320 3.14 -4.35 -9.12
N ASN A 321 4.01 -3.89 -10.01
CA ASN A 321 3.72 -3.58 -11.40
C ASN A 321 4.98 -3.91 -12.22
N LYS A 322 4.82 -4.64 -13.34
CA LYS A 322 5.93 -5.01 -14.24
C LYS A 322 6.55 -3.79 -14.96
N ASN A 323 5.77 -2.72 -15.14
CA ASN A 323 6.17 -1.50 -15.83
C ASN A 323 6.69 -0.43 -14.83
N SER A 324 7.33 -0.86 -13.73
CA SER A 324 7.80 0.07 -12.70
C SER A 324 9.29 -0.06 -12.44
N ILE A 325 9.92 1.11 -12.27
CA ILE A 325 11.30 1.25 -11.80
C ILE A 325 11.28 1.88 -10.41
N VAL A 326 12.09 1.36 -9.49
CA VAL A 326 12.29 1.92 -8.17
C VAL A 326 13.68 2.52 -8.06
N ILE A 327 13.76 3.76 -7.60
CA ILE A 327 15.01 4.45 -7.32
C ILE A 327 15.11 4.69 -5.81
N GLU A 328 16.15 4.16 -5.19
CA GLU A 328 16.49 4.43 -3.79
C GLU A 328 18.00 4.64 -3.63
N LYS A 329 18.42 5.49 -2.68
CA LYS A 329 19.83 5.74 -2.38
C LYS A 329 20.14 5.27 -0.97
N VAL A 330 20.97 4.22 -0.89
CA VAL A 330 21.50 3.76 0.40
C VAL A 330 22.54 4.74 0.89
N VAL A 331 22.33 5.27 2.09
CA VAL A 331 23.20 6.24 2.77
C VAL A 331 23.57 5.72 4.16
N HIS A 332 24.54 6.36 4.83
CA HIS A 332 25.04 5.91 6.15
C HIS A 332 23.95 5.76 7.21
N CYS A 333 22.89 6.58 7.16
CA CYS A 333 21.76 6.54 8.10
C CYS A 333 20.55 5.74 7.59
N SER A 334 20.66 4.96 6.51
CA SER A 334 19.56 4.14 5.99
C SER A 334 18.94 3.26 7.08
N PHE A 335 17.61 3.04 6.99
CA PHE A 335 16.79 2.28 7.95
C PHE A 335 16.65 2.95 9.32
N CYS A 336 16.73 4.27 9.35
CA CYS A 336 16.62 5.06 10.57
C CYS A 336 15.22 5.04 11.20
N LEU A 337 14.15 4.78 10.41
CA LEU A 337 12.74 4.79 10.81
C LEU A 337 12.26 6.14 11.37
N LYS A 338 13.02 7.22 11.17
CA LYS A 338 12.70 8.57 11.65
C LYS A 338 11.40 9.08 11.00
N THR A 339 10.62 9.85 11.72
CA THR A 339 9.43 10.56 11.24
C THR A 339 9.75 11.96 10.75
N GLU A 340 10.87 12.51 11.21
CA GLU A 340 11.42 13.81 10.85
C GLU A 340 12.90 13.65 10.51
N CYS A 341 13.43 14.44 9.57
CA CYS A 341 14.82 14.38 9.13
C CYS A 341 15.27 15.77 8.66
N ALA A 342 16.33 16.30 9.25
CA ALA A 342 16.88 17.61 8.87
C ALA A 342 17.50 17.58 7.47
N ASP A 343 18.30 16.54 7.18
CA ASP A 343 19.15 16.51 5.99
C ASP A 343 18.52 15.83 4.79
N ASN A 344 17.62 14.87 5.03
CA ASN A 344 16.90 14.06 4.02
C ASN A 344 17.78 13.54 2.87
N ILE A 345 19.05 13.20 3.17
CA ILE A 345 20.08 12.87 2.17
C ILE A 345 19.74 11.66 1.28
N CYS A 346 18.94 10.71 1.78
CA CYS A 346 18.52 9.56 0.98
C CYS A 346 17.56 9.96 -0.16
N MET A 347 16.85 11.08 -0.02
CA MET A 347 15.98 11.62 -1.08
C MET A 347 16.70 12.66 -1.92
N SER A 348 17.48 13.57 -1.30
CA SER A 348 18.21 14.60 -2.04
C SER A 348 19.33 14.02 -2.93
N ASN A 349 19.85 12.83 -2.62
CA ASN A 349 20.83 12.14 -3.47
C ASN A 349 20.19 11.43 -4.70
N ILE A 350 18.88 11.37 -4.81
CA ILE A 350 18.21 10.99 -6.05
C ILE A 350 18.18 12.24 -6.95
N LEU A 351 19.04 12.28 -7.97
CA LEU A 351 19.20 13.48 -8.79
C LEU A 351 18.17 13.52 -9.94
N PRO A 352 17.69 14.73 -10.34
CA PRO A 352 16.75 14.90 -11.45
C PRO A 352 17.22 14.29 -12.77
N ASN A 353 18.51 14.40 -13.10
CA ASN A 353 19.09 13.81 -14.32
C ASN A 353 19.00 12.28 -14.33
N GLU A 354 19.18 11.64 -13.17
CA GLU A 354 19.01 10.18 -13.06
C GLU A 354 17.55 9.78 -13.31
N VAL A 355 16.61 10.50 -12.69
CA VAL A 355 15.17 10.24 -12.90
C VAL A 355 14.80 10.46 -14.36
N TYR A 356 15.30 11.51 -14.99
CA TYR A 356 15.07 11.81 -16.41
C TYR A 356 15.63 10.70 -17.33
N SER A 357 16.82 10.19 -17.04
CA SER A 357 17.39 9.04 -17.77
C SER A 357 16.49 7.82 -17.67
N ARG A 358 15.95 7.52 -16.49
CA ARG A 358 15.02 6.40 -16.29
C ARG A 358 13.65 6.60 -16.97
N ILE A 359 13.19 7.86 -17.10
CA ILE A 359 12.01 8.18 -17.91
C ILE A 359 12.24 7.76 -19.36
N ASN A 360 13.37 8.17 -19.94
CA ASN A 360 13.70 7.85 -21.33
C ASN A 360 13.86 6.34 -21.56
N GLU A 361 14.53 5.65 -20.65
CA GLU A 361 14.67 4.18 -20.67
C GLU A 361 13.28 3.50 -20.72
N LEU A 362 12.42 3.81 -19.77
CA LEU A 362 11.11 3.18 -19.64
C LEU A 362 10.16 3.56 -20.79
N LEU A 363 10.35 4.73 -21.42
CA LEU A 363 9.54 5.14 -22.57
C LEU A 363 10.01 4.54 -23.89
N SER A 364 11.27 4.06 -23.97
CA SER A 364 11.82 3.40 -25.18
C SER A 364 11.48 1.91 -25.26
N GLU A 365 11.07 1.31 -24.14
CA GLU A 365 10.50 -0.05 -24.06
C GLU A 365 9.01 -0.07 -24.49
#